data_01d122c465d36b3c4de79b141eb3563e
#
_entry.id   01d122c465d36b3c4de79b141eb3563e
#
_cell.length_a   1.000
_cell.length_b   1.000
_cell.length_c   1.000
_cell.angle_alpha   90.00
_cell.angle_beta   90.00
_cell.angle_gamma   90.00
#
_symmetry.space_group_name_H-M   'P 1'
#
loop_
_entity.id
_entity.type
_entity.pdbx_description
1 polymer ?
#
loop_
_entity_poly.entity_id
_entity_poly.type
_entity_poly.pdbx_seq_one_letter_code
_entity_poly.pdbx_strand_id
1 'polypeptide(L)'
;MIKCPFNQPAQLLPHTGKMVLLDSVLECIDNRVVALATIQKDCILLPQDTATHLPSYLAIEIMAQTVGAWAGAVALSQGEKVRIGFLLGTRRFEMPVAEIQVGTELRCEATLSWQDDTGMGVFDCVLLNHQNEEKIATASLNLYRPNEQDLQQILDNEQ
;
A
#
# COMPACT_ATOMS: atom_id res chain seq x y z
N MET A 1 14.06 -11.56 -5.56
CA MET A 1 13.40 -10.40 -4.94
C MET A 1 14.08 -9.12 -5.39
N ILE A 2 13.39 -7.99 -5.33
CA ILE A 2 13.98 -6.70 -5.71
C ILE A 2 15.14 -6.32 -4.78
N LYS A 3 16.08 -5.57 -5.31
CA LYS A 3 17.16 -4.99 -4.50
C LYS A 3 16.67 -3.70 -3.85
N CYS A 4 16.71 -3.66 -2.53
CA CYS A 4 16.32 -2.47 -1.75
C CYS A 4 17.56 -1.67 -1.29
N PRO A 5 17.43 -0.34 -1.12
CA PRO A 5 16.22 0.45 -1.37
C PRO A 5 15.86 0.51 -2.85
N PHE A 6 14.56 0.44 -3.15
CA PHE A 6 14.03 0.46 -4.51
C PHE A 6 13.24 1.75 -4.72
N ASN A 7 13.71 2.61 -5.63
CA ASN A 7 13.25 3.99 -5.77
C ASN A 7 12.26 4.21 -6.94
N GLN A 8 11.74 3.14 -7.53
CA GLN A 8 10.79 3.19 -8.63
C GLN A 8 9.53 2.35 -8.31
N PRO A 9 8.81 2.67 -7.22
CA PRO A 9 7.69 1.83 -6.76
C PRO A 9 6.58 1.67 -7.80
N ALA A 10 6.44 2.61 -8.75
CA ALA A 10 5.50 2.48 -9.86
C ALA A 10 5.70 1.21 -10.69
N GLN A 11 6.91 0.66 -10.74
CA GLN A 11 7.18 -0.60 -11.44
C GLN A 11 6.61 -1.83 -10.72
N LEU A 12 6.25 -1.69 -9.45
CA LEU A 12 5.71 -2.76 -8.61
C LEU A 12 4.19 -2.68 -8.47
N LEU A 13 3.56 -1.62 -8.98
CA LEU A 13 2.15 -1.30 -8.78
C LEU A 13 1.40 -1.26 -10.11
N PRO A 14 0.09 -1.57 -10.11
CA PRO A 14 -0.77 -1.30 -11.27
C PRO A 14 -1.07 0.20 -11.44
N HIS A 15 -0.83 1.00 -10.42
CA HIS A 15 -1.04 2.45 -10.39
C HIS A 15 -0.05 3.19 -11.28
N THR A 16 -0.45 4.37 -11.77
CA THR A 16 0.40 5.25 -12.60
C THR A 16 0.30 6.71 -12.16
N GLY A 17 1.35 7.49 -12.46
CA GLY A 17 1.39 8.93 -12.23
C GLY A 17 1.13 9.31 -10.78
N LYS A 18 0.26 10.28 -10.56
CA LYS A 18 -0.10 10.79 -9.21
C LYS A 18 -0.86 9.78 -8.34
N MET A 19 -1.34 8.68 -8.93
CA MET A 19 -1.97 7.60 -8.18
C MET A 19 -0.94 6.78 -7.39
N VAL A 20 0.34 6.85 -7.74
CA VAL A 20 1.44 6.22 -7.00
C VAL A 20 1.79 7.11 -5.82
N LEU A 21 1.49 6.65 -4.61
CA LEU A 21 1.71 7.41 -3.38
C LEU A 21 3.05 7.08 -2.72
N LEU A 22 3.65 5.94 -3.05
CA LEU A 22 4.93 5.53 -2.49
C LEU A 22 6.09 6.25 -3.16
N ASP A 23 7.07 6.66 -2.36
CA ASP A 23 8.33 7.26 -2.83
C ASP A 23 9.39 6.18 -3.09
N SER A 24 9.48 5.19 -2.19
CA SER A 24 10.45 4.12 -2.27
C SER A 24 10.05 2.92 -1.44
N VAL A 25 10.64 1.77 -1.74
CA VAL A 25 10.57 0.55 -0.92
C VAL A 25 11.92 0.35 -0.24
N LEU A 26 11.95 0.43 1.08
CA LEU A 26 13.17 0.30 1.87
C LEU A 26 13.57 -1.15 2.11
N GLU A 27 12.59 -2.02 2.25
CA GLU A 27 12.77 -3.44 2.52
C GLU A 27 11.65 -4.25 1.86
N CYS A 28 12.01 -5.36 1.28
CA CYS A 28 11.05 -6.33 0.74
C CYS A 28 11.69 -7.72 0.85
N ILE A 29 11.43 -8.40 1.95
CA ILE A 29 12.06 -9.69 2.31
C ILE A 29 10.97 -10.63 2.80
N ASP A 30 10.90 -11.82 2.22
CA ASP A 30 9.95 -12.88 2.60
C ASP A 30 8.51 -12.37 2.65
N ASN A 31 7.95 -12.30 3.84
CA ASN A 31 6.57 -11.87 4.09
C ASN A 31 6.45 -10.41 4.59
N ARG A 32 7.51 -9.62 4.50
CA ARG A 32 7.58 -8.25 5.02
C ARG A 32 7.98 -7.25 3.95
N VAL A 33 7.37 -6.08 4.01
CA VAL A 33 7.69 -4.93 3.17
C VAL A 33 7.66 -3.64 4.00
N VAL A 34 8.60 -2.74 3.70
CA VAL A 34 8.66 -1.41 4.30
C VAL A 34 8.77 -0.39 3.19
N ALA A 35 7.90 0.61 3.18
CA ALA A 35 7.88 1.66 2.17
C ALA A 35 7.82 3.05 2.80
N LEU A 36 8.32 4.04 2.07
CA LEU A 36 8.20 5.46 2.39
C LEU A 36 7.18 6.13 1.48
N ALA A 37 6.46 7.09 2.05
CA ALA A 37 5.52 7.95 1.33
C ALA A 37 5.48 9.32 1.99
N THR A 38 5.79 10.38 1.26
CA THR A 38 5.67 11.75 1.73
C THR A 38 4.33 12.32 1.31
N ILE A 39 3.59 12.95 2.21
CA ILE A 39 2.35 13.63 1.88
C ILE A 39 2.69 14.96 1.22
N GLN A 40 2.64 14.99 -0.12
CA GLN A 40 2.90 16.17 -0.92
C GLN A 40 1.69 17.11 -0.93
N LYS A 41 1.90 18.37 -1.27
CA LYS A 41 0.81 19.38 -1.41
C LYS A 41 -0.21 19.01 -2.48
N ASP A 42 0.19 18.28 -3.50
CA ASP A 42 -0.65 17.82 -4.61
C ASP A 42 -1.10 16.36 -4.44
N CYS A 43 -0.97 15.80 -3.23
CA CYS A 43 -1.42 14.44 -2.94
C CYS A 43 -2.91 14.30 -3.26
N ILE A 44 -3.26 13.29 -4.07
CA ILE A 44 -4.63 13.03 -4.50
C ILE A 44 -5.60 12.69 -3.36
N LEU A 45 -5.08 12.27 -2.22
CA LEU A 45 -5.87 11.94 -1.04
C LEU A 45 -6.33 13.18 -0.26
N LEU A 46 -5.74 14.35 -0.51
CA LEU A 46 -6.11 15.58 0.17
C LEU A 46 -7.53 16.00 -0.23
N PRO A 47 -8.37 16.39 0.73
CA PRO A 47 -9.77 16.76 0.45
C PRO A 47 -9.90 18.02 -0.38
N GLN A 48 -8.90 18.91 -0.35
CA GLN A 48 -8.84 20.17 -1.09
C GLN A 48 -7.38 20.55 -1.37
N ASP A 49 -7.17 21.32 -2.46
CA ASP A 49 -5.82 21.79 -2.83
C ASP A 49 -5.18 22.70 -1.77
N THR A 50 -5.98 23.34 -0.95
CA THR A 50 -5.54 24.21 0.16
C THR A 50 -5.40 23.47 1.48
N ALA A 51 -5.69 22.17 1.53
CA ALA A 51 -5.59 21.39 2.75
C ALA A 51 -4.15 21.33 3.26
N THR A 52 -3.97 21.52 4.55
CA THR A 52 -2.66 21.44 5.24
C THR A 52 -2.46 20.12 5.96
N HIS A 53 -3.53 19.33 6.10
CA HIS A 53 -3.56 18.06 6.82
C HIS A 53 -4.37 17.03 6.05
N LEU A 54 -3.90 15.80 6.10
CA LEU A 54 -4.60 14.61 5.59
C LEU A 54 -5.28 13.88 6.74
N PRO A 55 -6.59 13.63 6.70
CA PRO A 55 -7.22 12.72 7.65
C PRO A 55 -6.55 11.35 7.63
N SER A 56 -6.15 10.85 8.80
CA SER A 56 -5.34 9.61 8.89
C SER A 56 -6.04 8.39 8.30
N TYR A 57 -7.38 8.34 8.29
CA TYR A 57 -8.10 7.20 7.69
C TYR A 57 -7.89 7.08 6.17
N LEU A 58 -7.57 8.17 5.48
CA LEU A 58 -7.24 8.14 4.05
C LEU A 58 -5.88 7.50 3.76
N ALA A 59 -5.00 7.45 4.74
CA ALA A 59 -3.69 6.82 4.60
C ALA A 59 -3.76 5.29 4.47
N ILE A 60 -4.95 4.69 4.60
CA ILE A 60 -5.17 3.26 4.30
C ILE A 60 -4.74 2.92 2.87
N GLU A 61 -4.89 3.86 1.93
CA GLU A 61 -4.42 3.67 0.54
C GLU A 61 -2.90 3.50 0.48
N ILE A 62 -2.14 4.22 1.31
CA ILE A 62 -0.69 4.05 1.41
C ILE A 62 -0.34 2.65 1.93
N MET A 63 -1.08 2.17 2.93
CA MET A 63 -0.92 0.80 3.44
C MET A 63 -1.22 -0.23 2.35
N ALA A 64 -2.31 -0.05 1.62
CA ALA A 64 -2.70 -0.96 0.53
C ALA A 64 -1.66 -0.96 -0.60
N GLN A 65 -1.12 0.19 -0.99
CA GLN A 65 -0.05 0.27 -1.99
C GLN A 65 1.26 -0.36 -1.50
N THR A 66 1.57 -0.25 -0.21
CA THR A 66 2.74 -0.92 0.37
C THR A 66 2.63 -2.44 0.20
N VAL A 67 1.47 -3.01 0.50
CA VAL A 67 1.19 -4.43 0.26
C VAL A 67 1.22 -4.75 -1.24
N GLY A 68 0.65 -3.87 -2.07
CA GLY A 68 0.71 -3.98 -3.53
C GLY A 68 2.13 -4.06 -4.07
N ALA A 69 3.04 -3.25 -3.53
CA ALA A 69 4.46 -3.27 -3.90
C ALA A 69 5.12 -4.62 -3.54
N TRP A 70 4.79 -5.19 -2.37
CA TRP A 70 5.23 -6.54 -2.03
C TRP A 70 4.73 -7.58 -3.04
N ALA A 71 3.43 -7.54 -3.35
CA ALA A 71 2.82 -8.47 -4.30
C ALA A 71 3.43 -8.34 -5.71
N GLY A 72 3.70 -7.11 -6.15
CA GLY A 72 4.38 -6.83 -7.41
C GLY A 72 5.81 -7.36 -7.44
N ALA A 73 6.56 -7.17 -6.35
CA ALA A 73 7.92 -7.70 -6.23
C ALA A 73 7.95 -9.23 -6.28
N VAL A 74 7.01 -9.88 -5.60
CA VAL A 74 6.86 -11.35 -5.65
C VAL A 74 6.53 -11.82 -7.06
N ALA A 75 5.56 -11.18 -7.72
CA ALA A 75 5.17 -11.52 -9.09
C ALA A 75 6.35 -11.42 -10.06
N LEU A 76 7.08 -10.30 -10.03
CA LEU A 76 8.24 -10.08 -10.89
C LEU A 76 9.37 -11.09 -10.61
N SER A 77 9.58 -11.48 -9.36
CA SER A 77 10.57 -12.50 -8.99
C SER A 77 10.24 -13.89 -9.55
N GLN A 78 8.97 -14.13 -9.85
CA GLN A 78 8.46 -15.37 -10.45
C GLN A 78 8.32 -15.29 -11.98
N GLY A 79 8.73 -14.17 -12.58
CA GLY A 79 8.58 -13.93 -14.02
C GLY A 79 7.14 -13.59 -14.43
N GLU A 80 6.29 -13.27 -13.47
CA GLU A 80 4.90 -12.87 -13.69
C GLU A 80 4.75 -11.35 -13.82
N LYS A 81 3.61 -10.91 -14.35
CA LYS A 81 3.26 -9.50 -14.44
C LYS A 81 2.68 -9.00 -13.11
N VAL A 82 2.87 -7.71 -12.85
CA VAL A 82 2.15 -7.02 -11.78
C VAL A 82 0.66 -7.04 -12.09
N ARG A 83 -0.15 -7.46 -11.11
CA ARG A 83 -1.61 -7.60 -11.25
C ARG A 83 -2.33 -6.63 -10.33
N ILE A 84 -3.58 -6.33 -10.69
CA ILE A 84 -4.52 -5.59 -9.83
C ILE A 84 -4.85 -6.44 -8.61
N GLY A 85 -4.83 -5.79 -7.44
CA GLY A 85 -5.36 -6.31 -6.20
C GLY A 85 -6.48 -5.43 -5.68
N PHE A 86 -7.37 -6.01 -4.88
CA PHE A 86 -8.52 -5.33 -4.30
C PHE A 86 -8.43 -5.32 -2.78
N LEU A 87 -8.57 -4.15 -2.18
CA LEU A 87 -8.78 -4.02 -0.75
C LEU A 87 -10.24 -4.39 -0.44
N LEU A 88 -10.45 -5.51 0.23
CA LEU A 88 -11.80 -5.98 0.58
C LEU A 88 -12.31 -5.38 1.87
N GLY A 89 -11.42 -5.03 2.78
CA GLY A 89 -11.79 -4.46 4.05
C GLY A 89 -10.61 -4.38 5.01
N THR A 90 -10.89 -3.81 6.16
CA THR A 90 -9.89 -3.65 7.22
C THR A 90 -10.48 -4.08 8.55
N ARG A 91 -9.65 -4.68 9.37
CA ARG A 91 -9.95 -5.00 10.77
C ARG A 91 -8.98 -4.23 11.65
N ARG A 92 -9.41 -3.90 12.86
CA ARG A 92 -8.56 -3.25 13.87
C ARG A 92 -7.88 -1.99 13.37
N PHE A 93 -8.64 -1.16 12.63
CA PHE A 93 -8.10 0.11 12.16
C PHE A 93 -8.06 1.11 13.32
N GLU A 94 -6.89 1.32 13.88
CA GLU A 94 -6.65 2.24 14.98
C GLU A 94 -5.84 3.44 14.50
N MET A 95 -6.25 4.65 14.90
CA MET A 95 -5.66 5.92 14.49
C MET A 95 -5.40 6.78 15.72
N PRO A 96 -4.32 6.55 16.48
CA PRO A 96 -3.97 7.42 17.62
C PRO A 96 -3.68 8.86 17.18
N VAL A 97 -3.30 9.08 15.93
CA VAL A 97 -3.13 10.42 15.33
C VAL A 97 -4.23 10.60 14.27
N ALA A 98 -5.11 11.59 14.49
CA ALA A 98 -6.28 11.79 13.62
C ALA A 98 -5.95 12.43 12.27
N GLU A 99 -4.92 13.28 12.22
CA GLU A 99 -4.53 14.04 11.03
C GLU A 99 -3.02 14.03 10.82
N ILE A 100 -2.61 13.95 9.56
CA ILE A 100 -1.21 13.95 9.13
C ILE A 100 -0.91 15.26 8.42
N GLN A 101 0.06 16.02 8.91
CA GLN A 101 0.45 17.27 8.30
C GLN A 101 1.08 17.03 6.91
N VAL A 102 0.71 17.88 5.93
CA VAL A 102 1.38 17.91 4.62
C VAL A 102 2.88 18.14 4.81
N GLY A 103 3.71 17.40 4.10
CA GLY A 103 5.17 17.39 4.24
C GLY A 103 5.69 16.28 5.15
N THR A 104 4.83 15.58 5.87
CA THR A 104 5.23 14.43 6.71
C THR A 104 5.70 13.28 5.83
N GLU A 105 6.88 12.75 6.13
CA GLU A 105 7.37 11.50 5.57
C GLU A 105 6.87 10.32 6.42
N LEU A 106 6.08 9.47 5.79
CA LEU A 106 5.49 8.29 6.41
C LEU A 106 6.30 7.04 6.08
N ARG A 107 6.44 6.15 7.06
CA ARG A 107 6.95 4.80 6.85
C ARG A 107 5.82 3.81 7.11
N CYS A 108 5.50 3.03 6.11
CA CYS A 108 4.55 1.93 6.23
C CYS A 108 5.29 0.61 6.30
N GLU A 109 5.02 -0.16 7.34
CA GLU A 109 5.53 -1.51 7.52
C GLU A 109 4.35 -2.48 7.42
N ALA A 110 4.42 -3.43 6.51
CA ALA A 110 3.38 -4.43 6.30
C ALA A 110 3.98 -5.83 6.38
N THR A 111 3.28 -6.71 7.09
CA THR A 111 3.68 -8.10 7.27
C THR A 111 2.51 -9.01 6.92
N LEU A 112 2.77 -9.98 6.04
CA LEU A 112 1.79 -11.01 5.70
C LEU A 112 1.55 -11.90 6.92
N SER A 113 0.31 -11.94 7.41
CA SER A 113 -0.08 -12.79 8.54
C SER A 113 -0.79 -14.06 8.10
N TRP A 114 -1.46 -14.03 6.95
CA TRP A 114 -2.15 -15.20 6.39
C TRP A 114 -2.39 -15.01 4.90
N GLN A 115 -2.35 -16.11 4.15
CA GLN A 115 -2.77 -16.16 2.75
C GLN A 115 -3.26 -17.55 2.38
N ASP A 116 -4.08 -17.64 1.33
CA ASP A 116 -4.53 -18.88 0.73
C ASP A 116 -4.19 -18.98 -0.77
N ASP A 117 -4.55 -20.10 -1.37
CA ASP A 117 -4.27 -20.39 -2.77
C ASP A 117 -5.23 -19.66 -3.74
N THR A 118 -6.30 -19.04 -3.23
CA THR A 118 -7.29 -18.32 -4.06
C THR A 118 -6.86 -16.88 -4.37
N GLY A 119 -5.83 -16.37 -3.70
CA GLY A 119 -5.37 -15.00 -3.83
C GLY A 119 -5.79 -14.08 -2.68
N MET A 120 -6.46 -14.63 -1.67
CA MET A 120 -6.78 -13.89 -0.45
C MET A 120 -5.57 -13.79 0.46
N GLY A 121 -5.36 -12.61 1.05
CA GLY A 121 -4.28 -12.38 2.00
C GLY A 121 -4.69 -11.40 3.09
N VAL A 122 -4.09 -11.54 4.26
CA VAL A 122 -4.23 -10.64 5.40
C VAL A 122 -2.85 -10.09 5.75
N PHE A 123 -2.77 -8.77 5.85
CA PHE A 123 -1.53 -8.06 6.19
C PHE A 123 -1.75 -7.19 7.41
N ASP A 124 -0.84 -7.30 8.36
CA ASP A 124 -0.77 -6.39 9.49
C ASP A 124 0.13 -5.20 9.11
N CYS A 125 -0.45 -4.01 9.16
CA CYS A 125 0.20 -2.77 8.73
C CYS A 125 0.36 -1.80 9.91
N VAL A 126 1.50 -1.14 9.95
CA VAL A 126 1.80 -0.03 10.86
C VAL A 126 2.25 1.16 10.04
N LEU A 127 1.65 2.32 10.28
CA LEU A 127 2.04 3.59 9.69
C LEU A 127 2.69 4.46 10.75
N LEU A 128 3.90 4.90 10.47
CA LEU A 128 4.73 5.69 11.40
C LEU A 128 5.15 7.00 10.74
N ASN A 129 5.31 8.04 11.55
CA ASN A 129 6.11 9.19 11.15
C ASN A 129 7.58 8.72 11.08
N HIS A 130 8.20 8.81 9.91
CA HIS A 130 9.54 8.28 9.70
C HIS A 130 10.62 8.99 10.52
N GLN A 131 10.44 10.27 10.81
CA GLN A 131 11.44 11.07 11.52
C GLN A 131 11.45 10.84 13.04
N ASN A 132 10.27 10.74 13.65
CA ASN A 132 10.14 10.68 15.12
C ASN A 132 9.60 9.34 15.64
N GLU A 133 9.34 8.37 14.77
CA GLU A 133 8.82 7.04 15.12
C GLU A 133 7.41 7.07 15.75
N GLU A 134 6.68 8.18 15.67
CA GLU A 134 5.31 8.25 16.17
C GLU A 134 4.40 7.33 15.38
N LYS A 135 3.67 6.48 16.08
CA LYS A 135 2.67 5.60 15.49
C LYS A 135 1.43 6.41 15.12
N ILE A 136 1.12 6.45 13.82
CA ILE A 136 -0.01 7.21 13.26
C ILE A 136 -1.25 6.34 13.13
N ALA A 137 -1.09 5.14 12.61
CA ALA A 137 -2.18 4.20 12.41
C ALA A 137 -1.69 2.76 12.40
N THR A 138 -2.57 1.85 12.75
CA THR A 138 -2.40 0.41 12.54
C THR A 138 -3.66 -0.16 11.93
N ALA A 139 -3.50 -1.17 11.10
CA ALA A 139 -4.62 -1.85 10.47
C ALA A 139 -4.27 -3.29 10.12
N SER A 140 -5.28 -4.15 10.10
CA SER A 140 -5.21 -5.46 9.48
C SER A 140 -6.00 -5.40 8.19
N LEU A 141 -5.34 -5.53 7.04
CA LEU A 141 -5.94 -5.40 5.72
C LEU A 141 -6.25 -6.76 5.13
N ASN A 142 -7.49 -6.92 4.65
CA ASN A 142 -7.91 -8.05 3.85
C ASN A 142 -7.82 -7.67 2.37
N LEU A 143 -6.97 -8.36 1.62
CA LEU A 143 -6.71 -8.09 0.22
C LEU A 143 -6.99 -9.33 -0.63
N TYR A 144 -7.42 -9.08 -1.86
CA TYR A 144 -7.66 -10.12 -2.85
C TYR A 144 -6.93 -9.80 -4.15
N ARG A 145 -6.10 -10.73 -4.58
CA ARG A 145 -5.41 -10.65 -5.88
C ARG A 145 -5.85 -11.84 -6.73
N PRO A 146 -6.87 -11.64 -7.58
CA PRO A 146 -7.39 -12.71 -8.42
C PRO A 146 -6.35 -13.20 -9.43
N ASN A 147 -6.47 -14.45 -9.87
CA ASN A 147 -5.76 -14.94 -11.04
C ASN A 147 -6.31 -14.27 -12.31
N GLU A 148 -5.67 -14.50 -13.47
CA GLU A 148 -6.08 -13.85 -14.73
C GLU A 148 -7.51 -14.22 -15.15
N GLN A 149 -7.94 -15.46 -14.92
CA GLN A 149 -9.29 -15.93 -15.29
C GLN A 149 -10.36 -15.26 -14.41
N ASP A 150 -10.15 -15.25 -13.12
CA ASP A 150 -11.08 -14.61 -12.17
C ASP A 150 -11.14 -13.10 -12.38
N LEU A 151 -9.99 -12.47 -12.69
CA LEU A 151 -9.95 -11.05 -13.02
C LEU A 151 -10.77 -10.74 -14.28
N GLN A 152 -10.64 -11.54 -15.32
CA GLN A 152 -11.42 -11.34 -16.54
C GLN A 152 -12.92 -11.46 -16.28
N GLN A 153 -13.36 -12.43 -15.47
CA GLN A 153 -14.76 -12.56 -15.08
C GLN A 153 -15.28 -11.35 -14.30
N ILE A 154 -14.46 -10.79 -13.41
CA ILE A 154 -14.83 -9.57 -12.65
C ILE A 154 -15.04 -8.41 -13.62
N LEU A 155 -14.11 -8.20 -14.55
CA LEU A 155 -14.16 -7.12 -15.54
C LEU A 155 -15.34 -7.27 -16.51
N ASP A 156 -15.64 -8.49 -16.92
CA ASP A 156 -16.76 -8.77 -17.84
C ASP A 156 -18.13 -8.55 -17.17
N ASN A 157 -18.23 -8.76 -15.86
CA ASN A 157 -19.46 -8.55 -15.10
C ASN A 157 -19.76 -7.07 -14.80
N GLU A 158 -18.77 -6.17 -14.96
CA GLU A 158 -18.96 -4.72 -14.79
C GLU A 158 -19.41 -4.01 -16.08
N GLN A 159 -19.53 -4.71 -17.19
CA GLN A 159 -20.07 -4.20 -18.47
C GLN A 159 -21.54 -4.55 -18.63
#